data_c9466e4462a79a0b6b43ec493972d090
#
_entry.id   c9466e4462a79a0b6b43ec493972d090
#
_cell.length_a   1.000
_cell.length_b   1.000
_cell.length_c   1.000
_cell.angle_alpha   90.00
_cell.angle_beta   90.00
_cell.angle_gamma   90.00
#
_symmetry.space_group_name_H-M   'P 1'
#
loop_
_entity.id
_entity.type
_entity.pdbx_description
1 polymer ?
#
loop_
_entity_poly.entity_id
_entity_poly.type
_entity_poly.pdbx_seq_one_letter_code
_entity_poly.pdbx_strand_id
1 'polypeptide(L)'
;MSSQQRLYEIDALRGLSLLGIILMNILVFSFPYEESVLSDVVHGFDATLLHGITLLIIGSFYPIFTFLFGYGLSIMYDNCQMKGINYYPIILRRLIFLMIMGVLHGFFVFSGDILFGYAYTGLIAVLFIKSKAKRLIKAAIILFILKILLLVIPFAVFSLLNDPYTQHNFSGVSLSKLIEIKQQGLYTEFLKINALENLYNVLDVVTGSAYLEFLPYILLGIAAQKLKLVKKIQLRKQSAIKWGIICLITGYIVKIPFALDFSNSAYQNINIVGGPTVAAGYILIFIAMYQSAHLAKVLKVFTYPGKLSLSVYLTQSIVLSIVFLGIGGGLYNQLPLYQAYIIALLVYGLQLAGCYFYLKYFKMGPFEWIWRKVTYLK
;
A
#
# COMPACT_ATOMS: atom_id res chain seq x y z
N MET A 1 -12.42 31.31 -12.62
CA MET A 1 -12.54 29.83 -12.60
C MET A 1 -11.99 29.32 -11.28
N SER A 2 -12.84 28.84 -10.38
CA SER A 2 -12.44 28.37 -9.06
C SER A 2 -11.57 27.12 -9.21
N SER A 3 -10.30 27.23 -8.84
CA SER A 3 -9.46 26.03 -8.64
C SER A 3 -10.18 25.11 -7.64
N GLN A 4 -10.36 23.85 -8.01
CA GLN A 4 -10.98 22.88 -7.11
C GLN A 4 -10.19 22.89 -5.79
N GLN A 5 -10.86 23.19 -4.69
CA GLN A 5 -10.23 23.36 -3.38
C GLN A 5 -9.51 22.07 -3.01
N ARG A 6 -8.24 22.17 -2.63
CA ARG A 6 -7.43 21.02 -2.25
C ARG A 6 -8.03 20.32 -1.04
N LEU A 7 -8.23 19.02 -1.13
CA LEU A 7 -8.80 18.20 -0.04
C LEU A 7 -7.67 17.74 0.89
N TYR A 8 -7.45 18.48 1.96
CA TYR A 8 -6.38 18.18 2.94
C TYR A 8 -6.58 16.84 3.65
N GLU A 9 -7.82 16.41 3.86
CA GLU A 9 -8.15 15.10 4.43
C GLU A 9 -7.69 13.93 3.55
N ILE A 10 -7.72 14.09 2.24
CA ILE A 10 -7.22 13.09 1.29
C ILE A 10 -5.68 13.03 1.33
N ASP A 11 -5.01 14.18 1.39
CA ASP A 11 -3.55 14.21 1.55
C ASP A 11 -3.15 13.62 2.92
N ALA A 12 -3.88 13.94 4.00
CA ALA A 12 -3.61 13.39 5.32
C ALA A 12 -3.83 11.86 5.38
N LEU A 13 -4.91 11.36 4.77
CA LEU A 13 -5.16 9.93 4.69
C LEU A 13 -4.07 9.20 3.88
N ARG A 14 -3.54 9.82 2.82
CA ARG A 14 -2.40 9.29 2.07
C ARG A 14 -1.14 9.22 2.93
N GLY A 15 -0.88 10.26 3.74
CA GLY A 15 0.23 10.24 4.71
C GLY A 15 0.08 9.14 5.75
N LEU A 16 -1.12 8.98 6.34
CA LEU A 16 -1.38 7.87 7.25
C LEU A 16 -1.17 6.50 6.57
N SER A 17 -1.55 6.38 5.30
CA SER A 17 -1.34 5.13 4.56
C SER A 17 0.15 4.80 4.39
N LEU A 18 1.02 5.80 4.26
CA LEU A 18 2.47 5.59 4.22
C LEU A 18 3.03 5.07 5.55
N LEU A 19 2.45 5.49 6.69
CA LEU A 19 2.77 4.88 7.98
C LEU A 19 2.38 3.39 8.00
N GLY A 20 1.18 3.06 7.56
CA GLY A 20 0.76 1.66 7.50
C GLY A 20 1.61 0.82 6.53
N ILE A 21 2.04 1.40 5.41
CA ILE A 21 2.90 0.72 4.42
C ILE A 21 4.29 0.43 5.01
N ILE A 22 4.94 1.38 5.69
CA ILE A 22 6.25 1.10 6.30
C ILE A 22 6.14 0.05 7.41
N LEU A 23 5.05 0.07 8.21
CA LEU A 23 4.80 -0.93 9.25
C LEU A 23 4.48 -2.33 8.69
N MET A 24 4.01 -2.42 7.46
CA MET A 24 3.85 -3.69 6.75
C MET A 24 5.19 -4.14 6.14
N ASN A 25 5.87 -3.25 5.45
CA ASN A 25 7.09 -3.57 4.70
C ASN A 25 8.26 -3.91 5.62
N ILE A 26 8.29 -3.39 6.86
CA ILE A 26 9.37 -3.66 7.81
C ILE A 26 9.58 -5.17 8.05
N LEU A 27 8.52 -5.97 8.00
CA LEU A 27 8.62 -7.43 8.13
C LEU A 27 9.50 -8.02 7.03
N VAL A 28 9.31 -7.60 5.78
CA VAL A 28 10.09 -8.09 4.63
C VAL A 28 11.53 -7.56 4.66
N PHE A 29 11.74 -6.32 5.16
CA PHE A 29 13.08 -5.74 5.30
C PHE A 29 13.88 -6.34 6.44
N SER A 30 13.23 -6.80 7.50
CA SER A 30 13.91 -7.24 8.72
C SER A 30 13.96 -8.74 8.93
N PHE A 31 13.09 -9.51 8.27
CA PHE A 31 12.97 -10.97 8.44
C PHE A 31 12.74 -11.69 7.12
N PRO A 32 13.05 -13.00 7.05
CA PRO A 32 12.67 -13.88 5.94
C PRO A 32 11.16 -14.19 5.98
N TYR A 33 10.36 -13.17 5.73
CA TYR A 33 8.92 -13.13 5.88
C TYR A 33 8.18 -14.14 4.98
N GLU A 34 8.66 -14.32 3.75
CA GLU A 34 8.00 -15.17 2.75
C GLU A 34 8.23 -16.68 2.98
N GLU A 35 9.11 -17.03 3.92
CA GLU A 35 9.50 -18.41 4.17
C GLU A 35 8.83 -19.02 5.42
N SER A 36 7.75 -18.46 5.88
CA SER A 36 6.97 -18.94 7.07
C SER A 36 7.77 -19.08 8.37
N VAL A 37 8.99 -18.58 8.39
CA VAL A 37 9.94 -18.71 9.51
C VAL A 37 9.60 -17.79 10.68
N LEU A 38 8.73 -16.81 10.47
CA LEU A 38 8.40 -15.82 11.51
C LEU A 38 7.80 -16.47 12.77
N SER A 39 6.96 -17.51 12.62
CA SER A 39 6.36 -18.19 13.77
C SER A 39 7.38 -18.90 14.65
N ASP A 40 8.46 -19.42 14.06
CA ASP A 40 9.51 -20.16 14.77
C ASP A 40 10.53 -19.24 15.46
N VAL A 41 10.61 -17.98 15.02
CA VAL A 41 11.57 -16.98 15.52
C VAL A 41 10.92 -15.99 16.49
N VAL A 42 9.62 -15.79 16.41
CA VAL A 42 8.89 -14.75 17.16
C VAL A 42 8.15 -15.35 18.35
N HIS A 43 8.65 -15.08 19.57
CA HIS A 43 8.09 -15.58 20.82
C HIS A 43 7.73 -14.46 21.80
N GLY A 44 6.89 -14.76 22.77
CA GLY A 44 6.57 -13.86 23.89
C GLY A 44 5.94 -12.55 23.46
N PHE A 45 6.57 -11.42 23.80
CA PHE A 45 6.07 -10.09 23.45
C PHE A 45 6.01 -9.85 21.93
N ASP A 46 7.00 -10.33 21.20
CA ASP A 46 7.06 -10.18 19.75
C ASP A 46 5.92 -10.94 19.05
N ALA A 47 5.51 -12.10 19.56
CA ALA A 47 4.34 -12.81 19.06
C ALA A 47 3.04 -12.01 19.27
N THR A 48 2.86 -11.44 20.47
CA THR A 48 1.72 -10.56 20.75
C THR A 48 1.72 -9.32 19.86
N LEU A 49 2.89 -8.73 19.62
CA LEU A 49 3.06 -7.61 18.70
C LEU A 49 2.69 -8.00 17.26
N LEU A 50 3.16 -9.16 16.77
CA LEU A 50 2.84 -9.68 15.45
C LEU A 50 1.33 -9.90 15.27
N HIS A 51 0.65 -10.47 16.28
CA HIS A 51 -0.81 -10.63 16.28
C HIS A 51 -1.50 -9.27 16.11
N GLY A 52 -1.09 -8.26 16.89
CA GLY A 52 -1.64 -6.90 16.80
C GLY A 52 -1.39 -6.25 15.44
N ILE A 53 -0.18 -6.34 14.92
CA ILE A 53 0.18 -5.80 13.60
C ILE A 53 -0.57 -6.52 12.48
N THR A 54 -0.68 -7.84 12.54
CA THR A 54 -1.45 -8.61 11.57
C THR A 54 -2.90 -8.17 11.57
N LEU A 55 -3.50 -8.03 12.73
CA LEU A 55 -4.90 -7.62 12.85
C LEU A 55 -5.14 -6.21 12.32
N LEU A 56 -4.30 -5.25 12.71
CA LEU A 56 -4.53 -3.83 12.47
C LEU A 56 -3.95 -3.35 11.13
N ILE A 57 -2.78 -3.85 10.72
CA ILE A 57 -1.97 -3.25 9.66
C ILE A 57 -1.95 -4.12 8.38
N ILE A 58 -1.55 -5.39 8.49
CA ILE A 58 -1.27 -6.23 7.33
C ILE A 58 -2.53 -6.38 6.47
N GLY A 59 -2.37 -6.16 5.16
CA GLY A 59 -3.47 -6.22 4.18
C GLY A 59 -4.44 -5.04 4.21
N SER A 60 -4.34 -4.10 5.17
CA SER A 60 -5.34 -3.03 5.34
C SER A 60 -4.93 -1.69 4.72
N PHE A 61 -3.65 -1.39 4.56
CA PHE A 61 -3.21 -0.07 4.13
C PHE A 61 -2.95 0.08 2.63
N TYR A 62 -2.51 -0.98 1.93
CA TYR A 62 -2.37 -0.91 0.48
C TYR A 62 -3.72 -0.68 -0.24
N PRO A 63 -4.89 -1.24 0.20
CA PRO A 63 -6.17 -0.91 -0.40
C PRO A 63 -6.54 0.57 -0.23
N ILE A 64 -6.19 1.20 0.91
CA ILE A 64 -6.40 2.63 1.11
C ILE A 64 -5.59 3.42 0.09
N PHE A 65 -4.30 3.09 -0.06
CA PHE A 65 -3.42 3.80 -0.98
C PHE A 65 -3.88 3.64 -2.43
N THR A 66 -4.28 2.43 -2.82
CA THR A 66 -4.83 2.11 -4.16
C THR A 66 -6.15 2.85 -4.43
N PHE A 67 -7.03 2.91 -3.44
CA PHE A 67 -8.27 3.69 -3.50
C PHE A 67 -7.99 5.18 -3.71
N LEU A 68 -7.05 5.74 -2.94
CA LEU A 68 -6.64 7.14 -3.06
C LEU A 68 -5.96 7.44 -4.40
N PHE A 69 -5.27 6.48 -4.99
CA PHE A 69 -4.74 6.58 -6.34
C PHE A 69 -5.87 6.74 -7.36
N GLY A 70 -6.88 5.87 -7.32
CA GLY A 70 -8.08 5.97 -8.18
C GLY A 70 -8.84 7.29 -7.98
N TYR A 71 -8.98 7.74 -6.73
CA TYR A 71 -9.58 9.03 -6.40
C TYR A 71 -8.82 10.19 -7.05
N GLY A 72 -7.47 10.14 -7.01
CA GLY A 72 -6.60 11.11 -7.64
C GLY A 72 -6.69 11.14 -9.17
N LEU A 73 -6.81 9.96 -9.83
CA LEU A 73 -7.03 9.85 -11.28
C LEU A 73 -8.32 10.55 -11.70
N SER A 74 -9.39 10.38 -10.93
CA SER A 74 -10.68 11.02 -11.21
C SER A 74 -10.62 12.56 -11.04
N ILE A 75 -9.95 13.08 -10.00
CA ILE A 75 -9.70 14.53 -9.86
C ILE A 75 -8.93 15.07 -11.05
N MET A 76 -7.91 14.35 -11.50
CA MET A 76 -7.09 14.77 -12.63
C MET A 76 -7.90 14.80 -13.92
N TYR A 77 -8.76 13.80 -14.13
CA TYR A 77 -9.70 13.79 -15.25
C TYR A 77 -10.61 15.03 -15.25
N ASP A 78 -11.27 15.31 -14.11
CA ASP A 78 -12.16 16.47 -13.98
C ASP A 78 -11.42 17.80 -14.25
N ASN A 79 -10.18 17.93 -13.72
CA ASN A 79 -9.36 19.12 -13.94
C ASN A 79 -8.98 19.31 -15.42
N CYS A 80 -8.71 18.22 -16.15
CA CYS A 80 -8.45 18.28 -17.59
C CYS A 80 -9.71 18.69 -18.37
N GLN A 81 -10.88 18.13 -18.01
CA GLN A 81 -12.15 18.49 -18.62
C GLN A 81 -12.48 19.97 -18.42
N MET A 82 -12.34 20.49 -17.19
CA MET A 82 -12.59 21.92 -16.89
C MET A 82 -11.67 22.85 -17.69
N LYS A 83 -10.48 22.40 -18.06
CA LYS A 83 -9.49 23.18 -18.84
C LYS A 83 -9.59 22.96 -20.34
N GLY A 84 -10.47 22.08 -20.82
CA GLY A 84 -10.55 21.71 -22.25
C GLY A 84 -9.32 20.98 -22.77
N ILE A 85 -8.53 20.33 -21.88
CA ILE A 85 -7.29 19.65 -22.24
C ILE A 85 -7.57 18.15 -22.42
N ASN A 86 -6.98 17.56 -23.49
CA ASN A 86 -7.03 16.12 -23.66
C ASN A 86 -6.28 15.43 -22.50
N TYR A 87 -7.00 14.64 -21.76
CA TYR A 87 -6.54 14.01 -20.56
C TYR A 87 -5.69 12.75 -20.81
N TYR A 88 -5.94 12.02 -21.93
CA TYR A 88 -5.26 10.75 -22.20
C TYR A 88 -3.73 10.84 -22.26
N PRO A 89 -3.12 11.74 -23.06
CA PRO A 89 -1.66 11.82 -23.11
C PRO A 89 -1.03 12.19 -21.77
N ILE A 90 -1.72 13.00 -20.98
CA ILE A 90 -1.24 13.44 -19.66
C ILE A 90 -1.21 12.25 -18.69
N ILE A 91 -2.31 11.49 -18.65
CA ILE A 91 -2.42 10.36 -17.72
C ILE A 91 -1.52 9.20 -18.15
N LEU A 92 -1.39 8.93 -19.45
CA LEU A 92 -0.50 7.88 -19.95
C LEU A 92 0.95 8.16 -19.57
N ARG A 93 1.47 9.37 -19.81
CA ARG A 93 2.83 9.75 -19.37
C ARG A 93 3.02 9.60 -17.88
N ARG A 94 2.00 10.00 -17.11
CA ARG A 94 2.01 9.86 -15.65
C ARG A 94 2.11 8.39 -15.20
N LEU A 95 1.34 7.50 -15.79
CA LEU A 95 1.32 6.07 -15.46
C LEU A 95 2.56 5.36 -15.96
N ILE A 96 3.02 5.65 -17.18
CA ILE A 96 4.26 5.08 -17.73
C ILE A 96 5.46 5.48 -16.87
N PHE A 97 5.55 6.74 -16.44
CA PHE A 97 6.61 7.15 -15.51
C PHE A 97 6.57 6.37 -14.19
N LEU A 98 5.38 6.17 -13.61
CA LEU A 98 5.25 5.37 -12.39
C LEU A 98 5.61 3.90 -12.61
N MET A 99 5.28 3.32 -13.77
CA MET A 99 5.69 1.94 -14.11
C MET A 99 7.22 1.84 -14.18
N ILE A 100 7.88 2.79 -14.86
CA ILE A 100 9.34 2.83 -14.94
C ILE A 100 9.94 2.97 -13.53
N MET A 101 9.41 3.88 -12.72
CA MET A 101 9.88 4.05 -11.34
C MET A 101 9.65 2.79 -10.49
N GLY A 102 8.50 2.10 -10.67
CA GLY A 102 8.23 0.85 -9.98
C GLY A 102 9.19 -0.27 -10.40
N VAL A 103 9.47 -0.40 -11.69
CA VAL A 103 10.49 -1.34 -12.20
C VAL A 103 11.85 -1.03 -11.60
N LEU A 104 12.33 0.21 -11.68
CA LEU A 104 13.64 0.60 -11.12
C LEU A 104 13.70 0.36 -9.61
N HIS A 105 12.68 0.77 -8.87
CA HIS A 105 12.61 0.58 -7.44
C HIS A 105 12.53 -0.91 -7.07
N GLY A 106 11.70 -1.68 -7.78
CA GLY A 106 11.54 -3.10 -7.57
C GLY A 106 12.83 -3.88 -7.79
N PHE A 107 13.52 -3.65 -8.90
CA PHE A 107 14.76 -4.37 -9.23
C PHE A 107 15.95 -3.94 -8.39
N PHE A 108 16.08 -2.66 -8.08
CA PHE A 108 17.30 -2.14 -7.43
C PHE A 108 17.19 -1.94 -5.92
N VAL A 109 15.98 -1.86 -5.35
CA VAL A 109 15.81 -1.49 -3.94
C VAL A 109 14.98 -2.50 -3.15
N PHE A 110 13.79 -2.85 -3.66
CA PHE A 110 12.81 -3.64 -2.90
C PHE A 110 11.87 -4.43 -3.80
N SER A 111 12.01 -5.74 -3.82
CA SER A 111 11.22 -6.67 -4.68
C SER A 111 9.70 -6.58 -4.45
N GLY A 112 9.26 -6.18 -3.26
CA GLY A 112 7.85 -5.94 -2.91
C GLY A 112 7.30 -4.60 -3.40
N ASP A 113 7.79 -4.06 -4.55
CA ASP A 113 7.29 -2.80 -5.11
C ASP A 113 5.82 -2.88 -5.52
N ILE A 114 5.06 -1.86 -5.11
CA ILE A 114 3.64 -1.73 -5.43
C ILE A 114 3.35 -0.68 -6.52
N LEU A 115 4.34 0.17 -6.88
CA LEU A 115 4.14 1.25 -7.85
C LEU A 115 3.88 0.70 -9.25
N PHE A 116 4.59 -0.37 -9.63
CA PHE A 116 4.36 -1.04 -10.91
C PHE A 116 2.93 -1.55 -11.00
N GLY A 117 2.45 -2.27 -9.98
CA GLY A 117 1.10 -2.81 -9.91
C GLY A 117 0.02 -1.72 -10.02
N TYR A 118 0.19 -0.61 -9.30
CA TYR A 118 -0.74 0.52 -9.37
C TYR A 118 -0.76 1.19 -10.75
N ALA A 119 0.41 1.40 -11.34
CA ALA A 119 0.50 2.07 -12.62
C ALA A 119 -0.06 1.20 -13.74
N TYR A 120 0.27 -0.10 -13.74
CA TYR A 120 -0.23 -1.08 -14.69
C TYR A 120 -1.77 -1.19 -14.63
N THR A 121 -2.33 -1.43 -13.46
CA THR A 121 -3.79 -1.47 -13.28
C THR A 121 -4.46 -0.12 -13.48
N GLY A 122 -3.72 0.97 -13.21
CA GLY A 122 -4.16 2.33 -13.51
C GLY A 122 -4.41 2.54 -15.01
N LEU A 123 -3.59 1.97 -15.90
CA LEU A 123 -3.81 2.02 -17.36
C LEU A 123 -5.16 1.41 -17.75
N ILE A 124 -5.52 0.29 -17.11
CA ILE A 124 -6.80 -0.38 -17.34
C ILE A 124 -7.95 0.44 -16.77
N ALA A 125 -7.79 0.96 -15.55
CA ALA A 125 -8.82 1.77 -14.89
C ALA A 125 -9.16 3.05 -15.68
N VAL A 126 -8.19 3.60 -16.40
CA VAL A 126 -8.37 4.76 -17.27
C VAL A 126 -9.40 4.53 -18.36
N LEU A 127 -9.55 3.31 -18.88
CA LEU A 127 -10.57 2.96 -19.87
C LEU A 127 -12.00 3.19 -19.32
N PHE A 128 -12.15 3.06 -18.01
CA PHE A 128 -13.42 3.20 -17.32
C PHE A 128 -13.66 4.59 -16.72
N ILE A 129 -12.71 5.53 -16.85
CA ILE A 129 -12.75 6.84 -16.18
C ILE A 129 -14.01 7.65 -16.52
N LYS A 130 -14.56 7.50 -17.73
CA LYS A 130 -15.80 8.17 -18.17
C LYS A 130 -17.07 7.49 -17.65
N SER A 131 -16.98 6.28 -17.09
CA SER A 131 -18.13 5.52 -16.64
C SER A 131 -18.85 6.17 -15.47
N LYS A 132 -20.17 5.96 -15.37
CA LYS A 132 -20.98 6.41 -14.24
C LYS A 132 -20.54 5.68 -12.96
N ALA A 133 -20.55 6.35 -11.82
CA ALA A 133 -20.13 5.79 -10.53
C ALA A 133 -20.81 4.44 -10.20
N LYS A 134 -22.11 4.29 -10.49
CA LYS A 134 -22.84 3.02 -10.28
C LYS A 134 -22.24 1.84 -11.07
N ARG A 135 -21.78 2.08 -12.33
CA ARG A 135 -21.13 1.04 -13.14
C ARG A 135 -19.76 0.67 -12.57
N LEU A 136 -18.98 1.64 -12.11
CA LEU A 136 -17.66 1.43 -11.49
C LEU A 136 -17.77 0.61 -10.20
N ILE A 137 -18.76 0.93 -9.35
CA ILE A 137 -19.05 0.17 -8.13
C ILE A 137 -19.45 -1.26 -8.47
N LYS A 138 -20.35 -1.46 -9.44
CA LYS A 138 -20.77 -2.80 -9.88
C LYS A 138 -19.58 -3.62 -10.39
N ALA A 139 -18.72 -3.01 -11.22
CA ALA A 139 -17.51 -3.67 -11.72
C ALA A 139 -16.55 -4.04 -10.59
N ALA A 140 -16.32 -3.13 -9.64
CA ALA A 140 -15.47 -3.40 -8.47
C ALA A 140 -16.00 -4.55 -7.61
N ILE A 141 -17.32 -4.61 -7.37
CA ILE A 141 -17.96 -5.72 -6.63
C ILE A 141 -17.80 -7.03 -7.39
N ILE A 142 -18.03 -7.05 -8.70
CA ILE A 142 -17.85 -8.26 -9.52
C ILE A 142 -16.41 -8.75 -9.44
N LEU A 143 -15.41 -7.86 -9.61
CA LEU A 143 -14.00 -8.22 -9.51
C LEU A 143 -13.65 -8.73 -8.10
N PHE A 144 -14.24 -8.15 -7.05
CA PHE A 144 -14.02 -8.62 -5.68
C PHE A 144 -14.63 -10.01 -5.44
N ILE A 145 -15.82 -10.29 -5.99
CA ILE A 145 -16.42 -11.62 -5.95
C ILE A 145 -15.56 -12.62 -6.73
N LEU A 146 -15.10 -12.25 -7.94
CA LEU A 146 -14.20 -13.09 -8.73
C LEU A 146 -12.90 -13.37 -7.98
N LYS A 147 -12.34 -12.39 -7.26
CA LYS A 147 -11.18 -12.59 -6.40
C LYS A 147 -11.42 -13.66 -5.35
N ILE A 148 -12.57 -13.62 -4.67
CA ILE A 148 -12.93 -14.64 -3.68
C ILE A 148 -13.06 -16.02 -4.35
N LEU A 149 -13.78 -16.11 -5.46
CA LEU A 149 -14.04 -17.37 -6.15
C LEU A 149 -12.80 -18.00 -6.80
N LEU A 150 -11.91 -17.17 -7.37
CA LEU A 150 -10.77 -17.64 -8.18
C LEU A 150 -9.47 -17.71 -7.40
N LEU A 151 -9.31 -16.97 -6.30
CA LEU A 151 -8.11 -16.94 -5.49
C LEU A 151 -8.36 -17.47 -4.07
N VAL A 152 -9.27 -16.84 -3.31
CA VAL A 152 -9.42 -17.17 -1.89
C VAL A 152 -9.92 -18.60 -1.69
N ILE A 153 -10.99 -19.00 -2.35
CA ILE A 153 -11.59 -20.35 -2.18
C ILE A 153 -10.64 -21.46 -2.69
N PRO A 154 -10.10 -21.40 -3.92
CA PRO A 154 -9.21 -22.45 -4.40
C PRO A 154 -7.95 -22.59 -3.55
N PHE A 155 -7.33 -21.47 -3.14
CA PHE A 155 -6.15 -21.50 -2.27
C PHE A 155 -6.48 -22.05 -0.87
N ALA A 156 -7.61 -21.65 -0.28
CA ALA A 156 -8.04 -22.18 1.01
C ALA A 156 -8.28 -23.71 0.94
N VAL A 157 -8.96 -24.17 -0.11
CA VAL A 157 -9.19 -25.61 -0.34
C VAL A 157 -7.85 -26.34 -0.57
N PHE A 158 -6.96 -25.79 -1.39
CA PHE A 158 -5.64 -26.36 -1.63
C PHE A 158 -4.84 -26.49 -0.32
N SER A 159 -4.82 -25.45 0.51
CA SER A 159 -4.12 -25.46 1.80
C SER A 159 -4.74 -26.41 2.82
N LEU A 160 -6.06 -26.68 2.74
CA LEU A 160 -6.72 -27.68 3.61
C LEU A 160 -6.44 -29.13 3.17
N LEU A 161 -6.17 -29.33 1.87
CA LEU A 161 -5.87 -30.68 1.31
C LEU A 161 -4.38 -31.02 1.36
N ASN A 162 -3.52 -30.00 1.50
CA ASN A 162 -2.07 -30.12 1.57
C ASN A 162 -1.60 -29.55 2.89
N ASP A 163 -0.25 -29.51 3.08
CA ASP A 163 0.31 -28.84 4.22
C ASP A 163 0.01 -27.32 4.17
N PRO A 164 -0.75 -26.76 5.14
CA PRO A 164 -1.05 -25.35 5.18
C PRO A 164 0.17 -24.47 5.48
N TYR A 165 1.29 -25.08 5.88
CA TYR A 165 2.56 -24.41 6.17
C TYR A 165 3.57 -24.53 5.03
N THR A 166 3.09 -24.72 3.79
CA THR A 166 3.95 -24.81 2.62
C THR A 166 4.81 -23.55 2.48
N GLN A 167 6.11 -23.72 2.46
CA GLN A 167 7.05 -22.62 2.29
C GLN A 167 7.17 -22.28 0.79
N HIS A 168 7.04 -21.00 0.46
CA HIS A 168 7.27 -20.48 -0.88
C HIS A 168 8.57 -19.70 -0.91
N ASN A 169 9.60 -20.26 -1.51
CA ASN A 169 10.89 -19.60 -1.69
C ASN A 169 11.06 -19.10 -3.13
N PHE A 170 10.88 -17.81 -3.33
CA PHE A 170 11.08 -17.16 -4.64
C PHE A 170 12.50 -16.62 -4.84
N SER A 171 13.37 -16.71 -3.83
CA SER A 171 14.74 -16.18 -3.90
C SER A 171 15.66 -17.06 -4.76
N GLY A 172 15.30 -18.33 -5.00
CA GLY A 172 16.10 -19.30 -5.74
C GLY A 172 17.32 -19.83 -4.99
N VAL A 173 17.46 -19.50 -3.69
CA VAL A 173 18.54 -19.97 -2.81
C VAL A 173 17.96 -20.53 -1.50
N SER A 174 18.77 -21.29 -0.74
CA SER A 174 18.34 -21.77 0.58
C SER A 174 18.12 -20.60 1.56
N LEU A 175 17.28 -20.81 2.58
CA LEU A 175 17.00 -19.82 3.61
C LEU A 175 18.28 -19.30 4.30
N SER A 176 19.19 -20.21 4.66
CA SER A 176 20.47 -19.83 5.27
C SER A 176 21.32 -18.94 4.37
N LYS A 177 21.36 -19.26 3.07
CA LYS A 177 22.09 -18.45 2.08
C LYS A 177 21.42 -17.10 1.83
N LEU A 178 20.08 -17.05 1.84
CA LEU A 178 19.32 -15.80 1.76
C LEU A 178 19.65 -14.86 2.92
N ILE A 179 19.65 -15.40 4.15
CA ILE A 179 19.99 -14.64 5.35
C ILE A 179 21.43 -14.13 5.27
N GLU A 180 22.38 -14.99 4.92
CA GLU A 180 23.79 -14.61 4.78
C GLU A 180 23.97 -13.46 3.77
N ILE A 181 23.37 -13.56 2.59
CA ILE A 181 23.47 -12.53 1.54
C ILE A 181 22.84 -11.22 2.00
N LYS A 182 21.66 -11.28 2.63
CA LYS A 182 20.98 -10.07 3.11
C LYS A 182 21.71 -9.42 4.31
N GLN A 183 22.43 -10.18 5.14
CA GLN A 183 23.20 -9.66 6.28
C GLN A 183 24.59 -9.15 5.92
N GLN A 184 25.32 -9.85 5.07
CA GLN A 184 26.75 -9.63 4.86
C GLN A 184 27.16 -9.62 3.38
N GLY A 185 26.22 -9.95 2.47
CA GLY A 185 26.52 -10.08 1.05
C GLY A 185 26.82 -8.74 0.38
N LEU A 186 27.53 -8.82 -0.73
CA LEU A 186 27.73 -7.69 -1.62
C LEU A 186 26.40 -7.25 -2.23
N TYR A 187 26.26 -5.98 -2.55
CA TYR A 187 25.07 -5.45 -3.21
C TYR A 187 24.73 -6.20 -4.52
N THR A 188 25.75 -6.67 -5.25
CA THR A 188 25.57 -7.47 -6.48
C THR A 188 24.93 -8.84 -6.22
N GLU A 189 25.17 -9.45 -5.07
CA GLU A 189 24.55 -10.72 -4.67
C GLU A 189 23.09 -10.48 -4.26
N PHE A 190 22.86 -9.43 -3.46
CA PHE A 190 21.49 -8.97 -3.12
C PHE A 190 20.70 -8.68 -4.39
N LEU A 191 21.27 -7.95 -5.37
CA LEU A 191 20.57 -7.61 -6.61
C LEU A 191 20.09 -8.84 -7.38
N LYS A 192 20.87 -9.92 -7.43
CA LYS A 192 20.46 -11.15 -8.13
C LYS A 192 19.19 -11.74 -7.52
N ILE A 193 19.14 -11.84 -6.20
CA ILE A 193 17.98 -12.37 -5.48
C ILE A 193 16.80 -11.42 -5.63
N ASN A 194 16.99 -10.13 -5.33
CA ASN A 194 15.94 -9.11 -5.41
C ASN A 194 15.39 -8.98 -6.84
N ALA A 195 16.22 -9.10 -7.86
CA ALA A 195 15.78 -9.09 -9.25
C ALA A 195 14.91 -10.30 -9.60
N LEU A 196 15.26 -11.50 -9.11
CA LEU A 196 14.47 -12.71 -9.30
C LEU A 196 13.12 -12.60 -8.58
N GLU A 197 13.10 -12.23 -7.30
CA GLU A 197 11.89 -11.99 -6.52
C GLU A 197 10.99 -10.94 -7.21
N ASN A 198 11.59 -9.83 -7.67
CA ASN A 198 10.82 -8.78 -8.37
C ASN A 198 10.31 -9.23 -9.74
N LEU A 199 11.04 -10.10 -10.45
CA LEU A 199 10.57 -10.67 -11.71
C LEU A 199 9.29 -11.49 -11.48
N TYR A 200 9.26 -12.33 -10.42
CA TYR A 200 8.05 -13.06 -10.05
C TYR A 200 6.90 -12.10 -9.69
N ASN A 201 7.17 -11.04 -8.92
CA ASN A 201 6.17 -10.02 -8.60
C ASN A 201 5.61 -9.34 -9.86
N VAL A 202 6.46 -8.94 -10.81
CA VAL A 202 6.04 -8.33 -12.08
C VAL A 202 5.23 -9.30 -12.93
N LEU A 203 5.65 -10.56 -13.01
CA LEU A 203 4.92 -11.60 -13.76
C LEU A 203 3.55 -11.84 -13.13
N ASP A 204 3.46 -11.98 -11.81
CA ASP A 204 2.19 -12.13 -11.07
C ASP A 204 1.24 -10.95 -11.34
N VAL A 205 1.75 -9.71 -11.27
CA VAL A 205 1.00 -8.50 -11.61
C VAL A 205 0.44 -8.55 -13.03
N VAL A 206 1.26 -8.94 -14.01
CA VAL A 206 0.86 -8.92 -15.43
C VAL A 206 -0.05 -10.09 -15.79
N THR A 207 0.15 -11.26 -15.19
CA THR A 207 -0.61 -12.48 -15.51
C THR A 207 -1.99 -12.55 -14.89
N GLY A 208 -2.28 -11.75 -13.87
CA GLY A 208 -3.67 -11.71 -13.38
C GLY A 208 -3.94 -11.17 -12.00
N SER A 209 -3.02 -11.28 -11.05
CA SER A 209 -3.29 -10.88 -9.66
C SER A 209 -3.69 -9.41 -9.54
N ALA A 210 -3.02 -8.52 -10.27
CA ALA A 210 -3.28 -7.10 -10.22
C ALA A 210 -4.71 -6.70 -10.62
N TYR A 211 -5.35 -7.44 -11.52
CA TYR A 211 -6.73 -7.15 -11.93
C TYR A 211 -7.73 -7.42 -10.79
N LEU A 212 -7.43 -8.39 -9.94
CA LEU A 212 -8.25 -8.76 -8.81
C LEU A 212 -7.78 -8.06 -7.52
N GLU A 213 -6.49 -7.71 -7.45
CA GLU A 213 -5.88 -7.11 -6.26
C GLU A 213 -6.02 -5.59 -6.22
N PHE A 214 -5.69 -4.88 -7.31
CA PHE A 214 -5.66 -3.41 -7.29
C PHE A 214 -6.84 -2.76 -8.01
N LEU A 215 -7.30 -3.32 -9.13
CA LEU A 215 -8.31 -2.68 -9.96
C LEU A 215 -9.63 -2.40 -9.22
N PRO A 216 -10.17 -3.29 -8.37
CA PRO A 216 -11.40 -3.00 -7.63
C PRO A 216 -11.30 -1.73 -6.80
N TYR A 217 -10.17 -1.52 -6.11
CA TYR A 217 -9.98 -0.36 -5.23
C TYR A 217 -9.77 0.93 -6.03
N ILE A 218 -9.07 0.86 -7.18
CA ILE A 218 -8.95 2.01 -8.10
C ILE A 218 -10.32 2.44 -8.61
N LEU A 219 -11.15 1.49 -9.06
CA LEU A 219 -12.51 1.77 -9.55
C LEU A 219 -13.39 2.36 -8.44
N LEU A 220 -13.30 1.84 -7.21
CA LEU A 220 -14.00 2.41 -6.05
C LEU A 220 -13.51 3.82 -5.72
N GLY A 221 -12.21 4.10 -5.84
CA GLY A 221 -11.64 5.43 -5.67
C GLY A 221 -12.19 6.43 -6.69
N ILE A 222 -12.22 6.04 -7.98
CA ILE A 222 -12.82 6.85 -9.05
C ILE A 222 -14.31 7.10 -8.76
N ALA A 223 -15.05 6.07 -8.38
CA ALA A 223 -16.48 6.19 -8.06
C ALA A 223 -16.73 7.10 -6.86
N ALA A 224 -15.90 6.97 -5.82
CA ALA A 224 -15.99 7.78 -4.60
C ALA A 224 -15.80 9.27 -4.88
N GLN A 225 -14.84 9.62 -5.73
CA GLN A 225 -14.63 11.00 -6.17
C GLN A 225 -15.85 11.53 -6.94
N LYS A 226 -16.36 10.77 -7.92
CA LYS A 226 -17.56 11.15 -8.70
C LYS A 226 -18.80 11.33 -7.82
N LEU A 227 -18.93 10.53 -6.77
CA LEU A 227 -20.01 10.62 -5.78
C LEU A 227 -19.78 11.71 -4.72
N LYS A 228 -18.64 12.42 -4.78
CA LYS A 228 -18.22 13.41 -3.78
C LYS A 228 -18.24 12.84 -2.37
N LEU A 229 -17.65 11.64 -2.19
CA LEU A 229 -17.72 10.86 -0.94
C LEU A 229 -17.27 11.70 0.28
N VAL A 230 -16.17 12.43 0.17
CA VAL A 230 -15.67 13.29 1.25
C VAL A 230 -16.75 14.26 1.71
N LYS A 231 -17.41 14.97 0.78
CA LYS A 231 -18.51 15.90 1.10
C LYS A 231 -19.70 15.18 1.74
N LYS A 232 -20.03 13.97 1.30
CA LYS A 232 -21.11 13.17 1.91
C LYS A 232 -20.78 12.77 3.33
N ILE A 233 -19.53 12.39 3.61
CA ILE A 233 -19.08 12.07 4.97
C ILE A 233 -19.12 13.30 5.85
N GLN A 234 -18.72 14.49 5.35
CA GLN A 234 -18.84 15.75 6.06
C GLN A 234 -20.28 16.04 6.51
N LEU A 235 -21.25 15.81 5.61
CA LEU A 235 -22.67 16.04 5.87
C LEU A 235 -23.32 14.97 6.78
N ARG A 236 -22.79 13.74 6.79
CA ARG A 236 -23.34 12.58 7.51
C ARG A 236 -22.27 11.91 8.39
N LYS A 237 -21.57 12.71 9.17
CA LYS A 237 -20.43 12.26 9.98
C LYS A 237 -20.75 11.06 10.88
N GLN A 238 -21.88 11.12 11.61
CA GLN A 238 -22.28 10.02 12.53
C GLN A 238 -22.52 8.71 11.77
N SER A 239 -23.18 8.78 10.61
CA SER A 239 -23.40 7.60 9.76
C SER A 239 -22.08 7.03 9.25
N ALA A 240 -21.13 7.88 8.86
CA ALA A 240 -19.81 7.43 8.42
C ALA A 240 -19.03 6.75 9.56
N ILE A 241 -19.08 7.29 10.78
CA ILE A 241 -18.47 6.64 11.96
C ILE A 241 -19.14 5.30 12.24
N LYS A 242 -20.48 5.23 12.26
CA LYS A 242 -21.23 3.98 12.48
C LYS A 242 -20.80 2.88 11.48
N TRP A 243 -20.86 3.18 10.18
CA TRP A 243 -20.46 2.22 9.15
C TRP A 243 -18.97 1.90 9.20
N GLY A 244 -18.13 2.88 9.52
CA GLY A 244 -16.71 2.67 9.73
C GLY A 244 -16.42 1.68 10.87
N ILE A 245 -17.10 1.82 12.01
CA ILE A 245 -16.99 0.89 13.14
C ILE A 245 -17.47 -0.51 12.76
N ILE A 246 -18.60 -0.63 12.04
CA ILE A 246 -19.09 -1.92 11.56
C ILE A 246 -18.04 -2.59 10.65
N CYS A 247 -17.46 -1.83 9.69
CA CYS A 247 -16.41 -2.35 8.83
C CYS A 247 -15.16 -2.78 9.63
N LEU A 248 -14.75 -2.03 10.65
CA LEU A 248 -13.62 -2.42 11.50
C LEU A 248 -13.91 -3.73 12.26
N ILE A 249 -15.05 -3.81 12.94
CA ILE A 249 -15.42 -4.99 13.72
C ILE A 249 -15.50 -6.22 12.82
N THR A 250 -16.22 -6.14 11.71
CA THR A 250 -16.37 -7.27 10.78
C THR A 250 -15.04 -7.64 10.14
N GLY A 251 -14.23 -6.66 9.72
CA GLY A 251 -12.92 -6.90 9.15
C GLY A 251 -11.95 -7.54 10.14
N TYR A 252 -11.94 -7.10 11.41
CA TYR A 252 -11.12 -7.72 12.45
C TYR A 252 -11.54 -9.14 12.76
N ILE A 253 -12.85 -9.41 12.87
CA ILE A 253 -13.36 -10.78 13.08
C ILE A 253 -12.86 -11.71 11.95
N VAL A 254 -12.93 -11.27 10.69
CA VAL A 254 -12.43 -12.03 9.54
C VAL A 254 -10.92 -12.26 9.60
N LYS A 255 -10.15 -11.31 10.16
CA LYS A 255 -8.68 -11.39 10.25
C LYS A 255 -8.15 -12.17 11.45
N ILE A 256 -8.99 -12.47 12.47
CA ILE A 256 -8.56 -13.17 13.70
C ILE A 256 -7.80 -14.47 13.38
N PRO A 257 -8.29 -15.38 12.51
CA PRO A 257 -7.55 -16.63 12.25
C PRO A 257 -6.12 -16.37 11.77
N PHE A 258 -5.95 -15.45 10.83
CA PHE A 258 -4.62 -15.08 10.33
C PHE A 258 -3.77 -14.35 11.39
N ALA A 259 -4.39 -13.55 12.24
CA ALA A 259 -3.66 -12.88 13.32
C ALA A 259 -3.14 -13.86 14.37
N LEU A 260 -3.88 -14.93 14.67
CA LEU A 260 -3.48 -15.94 15.64
C LEU A 260 -2.49 -16.96 15.08
N ASP A 261 -2.55 -17.24 13.78
CA ASP A 261 -1.64 -18.18 13.10
C ASP A 261 -1.20 -17.58 11.77
N PHE A 262 -0.16 -16.77 11.85
CA PHE A 262 0.39 -15.98 10.75
C PHE A 262 1.02 -16.84 9.65
N SER A 263 1.56 -17.99 9.98
CA SER A 263 2.23 -18.90 9.04
C SER A 263 1.28 -19.77 8.22
N ASN A 264 0.02 -19.83 8.60
CA ASN A 264 -0.98 -20.65 7.91
C ASN A 264 -1.46 -19.98 6.62
N SER A 265 -1.13 -20.58 5.48
CA SER A 265 -1.43 -20.04 4.13
C SER A 265 -2.94 -19.92 3.85
N ALA A 266 -3.78 -20.81 4.42
CA ALA A 266 -5.22 -20.68 4.30
C ALA A 266 -5.75 -19.42 5.00
N TYR A 267 -5.21 -19.09 6.17
CA TYR A 267 -5.57 -17.88 6.91
C TYR A 267 -5.03 -16.60 6.28
N GLN A 268 -3.84 -16.66 5.66
CA GLN A 268 -3.33 -15.53 4.84
C GLN A 268 -4.32 -15.16 3.74
N ASN A 269 -4.91 -16.15 3.08
CA ASN A 269 -5.90 -15.92 2.02
C ASN A 269 -7.20 -15.29 2.55
N ILE A 270 -7.61 -15.58 3.78
CA ILE A 270 -8.78 -14.93 4.41
C ILE A 270 -8.51 -13.43 4.64
N ASN A 271 -7.26 -13.04 4.91
CA ASN A 271 -6.87 -11.63 5.04
C ASN A 271 -7.14 -10.81 3.78
N ILE A 272 -7.14 -11.44 2.60
CA ILE A 272 -7.51 -10.81 1.31
C ILE A 272 -8.94 -10.20 1.34
N VAL A 273 -9.82 -10.71 2.19
CA VAL A 273 -11.18 -10.19 2.40
C VAL A 273 -11.22 -9.24 3.60
N GLY A 274 -10.59 -9.63 4.71
CA GLY A 274 -10.59 -8.85 5.96
C GLY A 274 -9.88 -7.51 5.83
N GLY A 275 -8.71 -7.49 5.20
CA GLY A 275 -7.90 -6.28 5.04
C GLY A 275 -8.63 -5.13 4.35
N PRO A 276 -9.23 -5.31 3.17
CA PRO A 276 -10.01 -4.26 2.50
C PRO A 276 -11.25 -3.81 3.29
N THR A 277 -11.85 -4.71 4.07
CA THR A 277 -12.98 -4.34 4.93
C THR A 277 -12.51 -3.40 6.05
N VAL A 278 -11.37 -3.70 6.69
CA VAL A 278 -10.72 -2.79 7.65
C VAL A 278 -10.34 -1.48 6.99
N ALA A 279 -9.77 -1.52 5.77
CA ALA A 279 -9.42 -0.32 5.00
C ALA A 279 -10.60 0.62 4.78
N ALA A 280 -11.78 0.08 4.43
CA ALA A 280 -13.00 0.86 4.29
C ALA A 280 -13.39 1.53 5.62
N GLY A 281 -13.26 0.82 6.75
CA GLY A 281 -13.47 1.35 8.09
C GLY A 281 -12.53 2.52 8.39
N TYR A 282 -11.23 2.36 8.13
CA TYR A 282 -10.24 3.43 8.32
C TYR A 282 -10.54 4.65 7.46
N ILE A 283 -10.87 4.49 6.18
CA ILE A 283 -11.22 5.60 5.29
C ILE A 283 -12.40 6.41 5.86
N LEU A 284 -13.49 5.73 6.23
CA LEU A 284 -14.71 6.37 6.71
C LEU A 284 -14.47 7.11 8.03
N ILE A 285 -13.82 6.47 8.99
CA ILE A 285 -13.56 7.05 10.31
C ILE A 285 -12.55 8.18 10.20
N PHE A 286 -11.45 8.02 9.47
CA PHE A 286 -10.44 9.05 9.34
C PHE A 286 -11.00 10.33 8.72
N ILE A 287 -11.74 10.23 7.61
CA ILE A 287 -12.36 11.40 6.98
C ILE A 287 -13.39 12.05 7.91
N ALA A 288 -14.17 11.25 8.66
CA ALA A 288 -15.12 11.77 9.63
C ALA A 288 -14.43 12.46 10.82
N MET A 289 -13.32 11.89 11.32
CA MET A 289 -12.52 12.51 12.40
C MET A 289 -11.87 13.82 11.94
N TYR A 290 -11.44 13.92 10.69
CA TYR A 290 -10.84 15.12 10.13
C TYR A 290 -11.80 16.33 10.11
N GLN A 291 -13.12 16.09 10.23
CA GLN A 291 -14.13 17.16 10.34
C GLN A 291 -14.24 17.75 11.75
N SER A 292 -13.58 17.17 12.76
CA SER A 292 -13.51 17.71 14.12
C SER A 292 -12.37 18.72 14.22
N ALA A 293 -12.62 19.93 14.70
CA ALA A 293 -11.61 20.99 14.81
C ALA A 293 -10.38 20.55 15.64
N HIS A 294 -10.60 19.78 16.72
CA HIS A 294 -9.51 19.27 17.56
C HIS A 294 -8.72 18.15 16.87
N LEU A 295 -9.43 17.14 16.35
CA LEU A 295 -8.78 16.00 15.69
C LEU A 295 -8.10 16.41 14.38
N ALA A 296 -8.68 17.34 13.63
CA ALA A 296 -8.06 17.87 12.42
C ALA A 296 -6.69 18.50 12.67
N LYS A 297 -6.47 19.16 13.82
CA LYS A 297 -5.16 19.73 14.19
C LYS A 297 -4.10 18.63 14.32
N VAL A 298 -4.44 17.52 14.97
CA VAL A 298 -3.54 16.37 15.13
C VAL A 298 -3.35 15.64 13.79
N LEU A 299 -4.45 15.33 13.10
CA LEU A 299 -4.39 14.57 11.85
C LEU A 299 -3.75 15.35 10.69
N LYS A 300 -3.70 16.70 10.78
CA LYS A 300 -3.07 17.57 9.79
C LYS A 300 -1.57 17.24 9.61
N VAL A 301 -0.91 16.70 10.61
CA VAL A 301 0.51 16.33 10.53
C VAL A 301 0.79 15.34 9.39
N PHE A 302 -0.14 14.40 9.14
CA PHE A 302 -0.05 13.45 8.04
C PHE A 302 -0.19 14.08 6.64
N THR A 303 -0.66 15.33 6.56
CA THR A 303 -0.78 16.05 5.28
C THR A 303 0.60 16.30 4.65
N TYR A 304 1.64 16.46 5.46
CA TYR A 304 2.98 16.75 4.97
C TYR A 304 3.57 15.58 4.17
N PRO A 305 3.71 14.35 4.72
CA PRO A 305 4.16 13.21 3.94
C PRO A 305 3.18 12.83 2.83
N GLY A 306 1.86 13.03 3.02
CA GLY A 306 0.88 12.76 1.97
C GLY A 306 1.01 13.64 0.74
N LYS A 307 1.52 14.88 0.87
CA LYS A 307 1.86 15.76 -0.27
C LYS A 307 3.12 15.31 -1.02
N LEU A 308 4.02 14.59 -0.36
CA LEU A 308 5.29 14.10 -0.85
C LEU A 308 5.31 12.57 -0.94
N SER A 309 4.15 11.96 -1.25
CA SER A 309 3.93 10.53 -1.05
C SER A 309 4.84 9.61 -1.86
N LEU A 310 5.22 10.01 -3.07
CA LEU A 310 6.15 9.24 -3.90
C LEU A 310 7.58 9.33 -3.33
N SER A 311 8.01 10.55 -2.98
CA SER A 311 9.33 10.78 -2.38
C SER A 311 9.46 10.05 -1.04
N VAL A 312 8.43 10.12 -0.18
CA VAL A 312 8.42 9.43 1.12
C VAL A 312 8.47 7.92 0.92
N TYR A 313 7.66 7.35 0.05
CA TYR A 313 7.63 5.91 -0.22
C TYR A 313 9.00 5.39 -0.69
N LEU A 314 9.59 6.02 -1.70
CA LEU A 314 10.90 5.59 -2.23
C LEU A 314 12.02 5.75 -1.19
N THR A 315 12.03 6.83 -0.43
CA THR A 315 13.05 7.04 0.60
C THR A 315 12.87 6.11 1.79
N GLN A 316 11.65 5.67 2.13
CA GLN A 316 11.41 4.62 3.13
C GLN A 316 12.18 3.35 2.79
N SER A 317 11.98 2.84 1.59
CA SER A 317 12.63 1.60 1.15
C SER A 317 14.15 1.74 1.10
N ILE A 318 14.66 2.86 0.60
CA ILE A 318 16.11 3.11 0.56
C ILE A 318 16.70 3.12 1.98
N VAL A 319 16.09 3.85 2.92
CA VAL A 319 16.57 3.92 4.30
C VAL A 319 16.50 2.54 4.98
N LEU A 320 15.40 1.81 4.81
CA LEU A 320 15.28 0.46 5.38
C LEU A 320 16.30 -0.51 4.75
N SER A 321 16.56 -0.44 3.44
CA SER A 321 17.62 -1.22 2.80
C SER A 321 18.99 -0.92 3.40
N ILE A 322 19.33 0.36 3.64
CA ILE A 322 20.59 0.74 4.27
C ILE A 322 20.68 0.22 5.71
N VAL A 323 19.57 0.23 6.46
CA VAL A 323 19.58 -0.22 7.85
C VAL A 323 19.71 -1.74 7.95
N PHE A 324 18.94 -2.48 7.14
CA PHE A 324 18.79 -3.92 7.33
C PHE A 324 19.72 -4.77 6.44
N LEU A 325 20.10 -4.30 5.26
CA LEU A 325 20.92 -5.09 4.34
C LEU A 325 22.42 -4.90 4.58
N GLY A 326 23.22 -5.86 4.14
CA GLY A 326 24.68 -5.87 4.27
C GLY A 326 25.42 -4.73 3.59
N ILE A 327 24.72 -4.00 2.69
CA ILE A 327 25.25 -2.74 2.11
C ILE A 327 25.37 -1.59 3.13
N GLY A 328 24.80 -1.75 4.31
CA GLY A 328 24.82 -0.76 5.38
C GLY A 328 24.91 -1.41 6.75
N GLY A 329 23.80 -1.43 7.51
CA GLY A 329 23.77 -1.92 8.88
C GLY A 329 23.78 -3.44 9.04
N GLY A 330 23.34 -4.21 8.02
CA GLY A 330 23.31 -5.68 8.04
C GLY A 330 22.40 -6.29 9.12
N LEU A 331 21.40 -5.55 9.60
CA LEU A 331 20.55 -5.95 10.72
C LEU A 331 19.45 -6.97 10.34
N TYR A 332 19.45 -7.49 9.11
CA TYR A 332 18.49 -8.48 8.65
C TYR A 332 18.53 -9.74 9.52
N ASN A 333 17.38 -10.15 10.04
CA ASN A 333 17.22 -11.30 10.93
C ASN A 333 18.11 -11.28 12.20
N GLN A 334 18.50 -10.08 12.69
CA GLN A 334 19.36 -9.93 13.88
C GLN A 334 18.65 -9.26 15.06
N LEU A 335 17.57 -8.52 14.79
CA LEU A 335 16.87 -7.77 15.82
C LEU A 335 15.58 -8.48 16.25
N PRO A 336 15.14 -8.36 17.51
CA PRO A 336 13.78 -8.67 17.91
C PRO A 336 12.77 -7.87 17.11
N LEU A 337 11.57 -8.42 16.89
CA LEU A 337 10.54 -7.81 16.08
C LEU A 337 10.17 -6.39 16.56
N TYR A 338 10.04 -6.18 17.87
CA TYR A 338 9.67 -4.88 18.42
C TYR A 338 10.72 -3.79 18.08
N GLN A 339 12.02 -4.15 18.01
CA GLN A 339 13.06 -3.19 17.64
C GLN A 339 12.96 -2.79 16.16
N ALA A 340 12.65 -3.72 15.28
CA ALA A 340 12.40 -3.43 13.87
C ALA A 340 11.22 -2.44 13.72
N TYR A 341 10.14 -2.62 14.49
CA TYR A 341 9.01 -1.67 14.49
C TYR A 341 9.37 -0.31 15.08
N ILE A 342 10.21 -0.25 16.12
CA ILE A 342 10.74 1.04 16.64
C ILE A 342 11.52 1.76 15.54
N ILE A 343 12.39 1.06 14.80
CA ILE A 343 13.13 1.64 13.66
C ILE A 343 12.15 2.18 12.61
N ALA A 344 11.13 1.42 12.22
CA ALA A 344 10.13 1.86 11.26
C ALA A 344 9.41 3.15 11.71
N LEU A 345 9.01 3.21 12.98
CA LEU A 345 8.38 4.39 13.58
C LEU A 345 9.32 5.59 13.63
N LEU A 346 10.60 5.39 13.97
CA LEU A 346 11.61 6.44 13.96
C LEU A 346 11.85 6.98 12.54
N VAL A 347 11.99 6.09 11.55
CA VAL A 347 12.14 6.48 10.13
C VAL A 347 10.95 7.32 9.69
N TYR A 348 9.72 6.86 9.98
CA TYR A 348 8.53 7.62 9.60
C TYR A 348 8.43 8.95 10.35
N GLY A 349 8.77 8.98 11.64
CA GLY A 349 8.80 10.22 12.45
C GLY A 349 9.79 11.25 11.90
N LEU A 350 10.99 10.81 11.52
CA LEU A 350 11.99 11.67 10.89
C LEU A 350 11.52 12.18 9.52
N GLN A 351 10.89 11.32 8.71
CA GLN A 351 10.31 11.73 7.43
C GLN A 351 9.17 12.74 7.61
N LEU A 352 8.32 12.56 8.62
CA LEU A 352 7.24 13.48 8.93
C LEU A 352 7.78 14.86 9.28
N ALA A 353 8.79 14.92 10.17
CA ALA A 353 9.47 16.14 10.52
C ALA A 353 10.18 16.76 9.29
N GLY A 354 10.92 15.94 8.54
CA GLY A 354 11.60 16.36 7.30
C GLY A 354 10.64 16.93 6.27
N CYS A 355 9.49 16.29 6.04
CA CYS A 355 8.44 16.79 5.14
C CYS A 355 7.86 18.13 5.60
N TYR A 356 7.67 18.30 6.91
CA TYR A 356 7.20 19.58 7.47
C TYR A 356 8.19 20.72 7.16
N PHE A 357 9.49 20.52 7.45
CA PHE A 357 10.51 21.54 7.17
C PHE A 357 10.70 21.74 5.67
N TYR A 358 10.77 20.69 4.88
CA TYR A 358 10.95 20.74 3.44
C TYR A 358 9.85 21.56 2.75
N LEU A 359 8.59 21.38 3.14
CA LEU A 359 7.44 22.09 2.55
C LEU A 359 7.36 23.57 2.94
N LYS A 360 8.22 24.07 3.85
CA LYS A 360 8.37 25.52 4.08
C LYS A 360 9.11 26.20 2.93
N TYR A 361 10.03 25.49 2.29
CA TYR A 361 10.89 26.03 1.23
C TYR A 361 10.48 25.56 -0.17
N PHE A 362 9.97 24.33 -0.28
CA PHE A 362 9.61 23.71 -1.56
C PHE A 362 8.13 23.35 -1.62
N LYS A 363 7.53 23.47 -2.80
CA LYS A 363 6.08 23.21 -3.00
C LYS A 363 5.76 21.73 -3.26
N MET A 364 6.74 20.93 -3.64
CA MET A 364 6.60 19.50 -4.00
C MET A 364 7.93 18.77 -3.80
N GLY A 365 7.89 17.45 -3.60
CA GLY A 365 9.07 16.63 -3.44
C GLY A 365 9.88 16.45 -4.73
N PRO A 366 11.12 15.95 -4.63
CA PRO A 366 12.00 15.78 -5.78
C PRO A 366 11.40 14.80 -6.82
N PHE A 367 10.90 13.66 -6.39
CA PHE A 367 10.29 12.68 -7.29
C PHE A 367 8.94 13.16 -7.83
N GLU A 368 8.13 13.87 -7.05
CA GLU A 368 6.91 14.52 -7.52
C GLU A 368 7.21 15.60 -8.57
N TRP A 369 8.31 16.32 -8.44
CA TRP A 369 8.74 17.34 -9.40
C TRP A 369 9.11 16.72 -10.74
N ILE A 370 9.95 15.67 -10.75
CA ILE A 370 10.30 14.92 -11.96
C ILE A 370 9.04 14.34 -12.59
N TRP A 371 8.21 13.67 -11.82
CA TRP A 371 6.95 13.09 -12.27
C TRP A 371 6.03 14.12 -12.92
N ARG A 372 5.94 15.31 -12.31
CA ARG A 372 5.14 16.41 -12.87
C ARG A 372 5.71 16.94 -14.18
N LYS A 373 7.04 17.09 -14.27
CA LYS A 373 7.71 17.52 -15.52
C LYS A 373 7.42 16.55 -16.66
N VAL A 374 7.59 15.26 -16.45
CA VAL A 374 7.30 14.22 -17.43
C VAL A 374 5.81 14.21 -17.79
N THR A 375 4.93 14.34 -16.79
CA THR A 375 3.47 14.33 -17.00
C THR A 375 3.00 15.47 -17.90
N TYR A 376 3.49 16.68 -17.69
CA TYR A 376 3.01 17.89 -18.37
C TYR A 376 3.97 18.42 -19.44
N LEU A 377 5.16 17.83 -19.62
CA LEU A 377 6.20 18.27 -20.55
C LEU A 377 6.58 19.76 -20.36
N LYS A 378 6.75 20.18 -19.11
CA LYS A 378 7.06 21.56 -18.72
C LYS A 378 8.25 21.60 -17.79
#